data_205f67add0e420f60e004a10b27110f5
#
_entry.id   205f67add0e420f60e004a10b27110f5
#
_cell.length_a   1.000
_cell.length_b   1.000
_cell.length_c   1.000
_cell.angle_alpha   90.00
_cell.angle_beta   90.00
_cell.angle_gamma   90.00
#
_symmetry.space_group_name_H-M   'P 1'
#
loop_
_entity.id
_entity.type
_entity.pdbx_description
1 polymer ?
#
loop_
_entity_poly.entity_id
_entity_poly.type
_entity_poly.pdbx_seq_one_letter_code
_entity_poly.pdbx_strand_id
1 'polypeptide(L)'
;SAAKKAAGDYPELDALFVRQLEQQEKAEAVFFRQPSLEDITAPFASLLGGLLEHAPKDDALESEYREGLVYAGRKLGQWVYLIDALDDLEKDAEKGRFNPLSGEGGPARRAEALRILEEAEDQIDAVFSLLPFYRDASILSNIIQLGLPDVRHKVEKGQTLRPL
;
A
#
# COMPACT_ATOMS: atom_id res chain seq x y z
N SER A 1 1.67 -23.01 -16.03
CA SER A 1 1.04 -21.68 -16.11
C SER A 1 2.12 -20.60 -16.01
N ALA A 2 1.87 -19.40 -16.54
CA ALA A 2 2.82 -18.29 -16.52
C ALA A 2 3.27 -17.93 -15.08
N ALA A 3 2.37 -18.03 -14.11
CA ALA A 3 2.67 -17.81 -12.69
C ALA A 3 3.70 -18.81 -12.13
N LYS A 4 3.62 -20.11 -12.49
CA LYS A 4 4.63 -21.10 -12.08
C LYS A 4 6.00 -20.88 -12.71
N LYS A 5 6.05 -20.26 -13.89
CA LYS A 5 7.30 -19.94 -14.57
C LYS A 5 7.95 -18.69 -13.94
N ALA A 6 7.14 -17.66 -13.62
CA ALA A 6 7.62 -16.46 -12.94
C ALA A 6 8.18 -16.76 -11.53
N ALA A 7 7.55 -17.68 -10.78
CA ALA A 7 8.02 -18.13 -9.47
C ALA A 7 9.42 -18.78 -9.51
N GLY A 8 9.77 -19.50 -10.59
CA GLY A 8 11.10 -20.09 -10.75
C GLY A 8 12.19 -19.08 -11.11
N ASP A 9 11.81 -17.93 -11.69
CA ASP A 9 12.74 -16.92 -12.16
C ASP A 9 13.16 -15.92 -11.08
N TYR A 10 12.35 -15.78 -9.98
CA TYR A 10 12.58 -14.82 -8.89
C TYR A 10 12.29 -15.41 -7.51
N PRO A 11 13.09 -16.37 -7.01
CA PRO A 11 12.83 -17.05 -5.74
C PRO A 11 12.84 -16.11 -4.52
N GLU A 12 13.56 -15.01 -4.60
CA GLU A 12 13.64 -13.99 -3.53
C GLU A 12 12.31 -13.24 -3.39
N LEU A 13 11.63 -12.96 -4.51
CA LEU A 13 10.31 -12.34 -4.51
C LEU A 13 9.23 -13.28 -3.98
N ASP A 14 9.29 -14.57 -4.33
CA ASP A 14 8.39 -15.58 -3.76
C ASP A 14 8.54 -15.68 -2.24
N ALA A 15 9.79 -15.75 -1.76
CA ALA A 15 10.07 -15.79 -0.32
C ALA A 15 9.60 -14.51 0.39
N LEU A 16 9.76 -13.35 -0.24
CA LEU A 16 9.24 -12.09 0.27
C LEU A 16 7.71 -12.14 0.39
N PHE A 17 7.03 -12.59 -0.66
CA PHE A 17 5.57 -12.65 -0.70
C PHE A 17 5.01 -13.57 0.39
N VAL A 18 5.52 -14.79 0.48
CA VAL A 18 5.10 -15.77 1.49
C VAL A 18 5.32 -15.22 2.90
N ARG A 19 6.50 -14.66 3.17
CA ARG A 19 6.81 -14.08 4.47
C ARG A 19 5.86 -12.95 4.85
N GLN A 20 5.55 -12.04 3.92
CA GLN A 20 4.67 -10.90 4.24
C GLN A 20 3.21 -11.33 4.42
N LEU A 21 2.73 -12.33 3.68
CA LEU A 21 1.40 -12.91 3.92
C LEU A 21 1.29 -13.55 5.31
N GLU A 22 2.28 -14.33 5.73
CA GLU A 22 2.31 -14.91 7.07
C GLU A 22 2.35 -13.84 8.19
N GLN A 23 3.08 -12.73 7.96
CA GLN A 23 3.11 -11.61 8.91
C GLN A 23 1.75 -10.89 8.95
N GLN A 24 1.09 -10.74 7.80
CA GLN A 24 -0.24 -10.15 7.73
C GLN A 24 -1.27 -10.96 8.52
N GLU A 25 -1.31 -12.28 8.34
CA GLU A 25 -2.20 -13.17 9.10
C GLU A 25 -1.97 -13.06 10.62
N LYS A 26 -0.70 -12.99 11.05
CA LYS A 26 -0.35 -12.81 12.47
C LYS A 26 -0.79 -11.46 13.01
N ALA A 27 -0.60 -10.38 12.23
CA ALA A 27 -1.02 -9.04 12.61
C ALA A 27 -2.54 -8.95 12.77
N GLU A 28 -3.30 -9.51 11.83
CA GLU A 28 -4.76 -9.56 11.87
C GLU A 28 -5.28 -10.35 13.08
N ALA A 29 -4.67 -11.48 13.41
CA ALA A 29 -5.08 -12.33 14.52
C ALA A 29 -5.01 -11.65 15.89
N VAL A 30 -4.15 -10.65 16.07
CA VAL A 30 -3.95 -9.94 17.33
C VAL A 30 -4.48 -8.51 17.34
N PHE A 31 -4.85 -7.98 16.18
CA PHE A 31 -5.15 -6.57 15.97
C PHE A 31 -6.13 -5.97 17.00
N PHE A 32 -7.26 -6.60 17.23
CA PHE A 32 -8.28 -6.06 18.15
C PHE A 32 -7.89 -6.12 19.64
N ARG A 33 -6.78 -6.77 19.98
CA ARG A 33 -6.22 -6.75 21.34
C ARG A 33 -5.39 -5.48 21.56
N GLN A 34 -4.68 -5.05 20.54
CA GLN A 34 -3.84 -3.86 20.54
C GLN A 34 -3.90 -3.21 19.15
N PRO A 35 -4.97 -2.45 18.86
CA PRO A 35 -5.17 -1.85 17.55
C PRO A 35 -4.09 -0.82 17.22
N SER A 36 -3.40 -1.04 16.09
CA SER A 36 -2.42 -0.12 15.50
C SER A 36 -2.52 -0.18 14.00
N LEU A 37 -2.88 0.92 13.34
CA LEU A 37 -2.94 0.98 11.89
C LEU A 37 -1.54 0.91 11.25
N GLU A 38 -0.52 1.37 11.94
CA GLU A 38 0.86 1.24 11.50
C GLU A 38 1.28 -0.25 11.45
N ASP A 39 1.03 -0.99 12.53
CA ASP A 39 1.43 -2.39 12.63
C ASP A 39 0.66 -3.28 11.64
N ILE A 40 -0.66 -3.05 11.46
CA ILE A 40 -1.46 -3.87 10.55
C ILE A 40 -1.12 -3.62 9.08
N THR A 41 -0.65 -2.44 8.72
CA THR A 41 -0.25 -2.11 7.35
C THR A 41 1.21 -2.48 7.05
N ALA A 42 2.04 -2.69 8.06
CA ALA A 42 3.48 -2.90 7.92
C ALA A 42 3.87 -4.08 7.01
N PRO A 43 3.21 -5.26 7.04
CA PRO A 43 3.53 -6.35 6.15
C PRO A 43 3.29 -5.98 4.68
N PHE A 44 2.16 -5.35 4.35
CA PHE A 44 1.84 -4.96 2.99
C PHE A 44 2.74 -3.81 2.49
N ALA A 45 3.05 -2.85 3.36
CA ALA A 45 4.05 -1.81 3.10
C ALA A 45 5.43 -2.41 2.81
N SER A 46 5.85 -3.41 3.60
CA SER A 46 7.11 -4.12 3.40
C SER A 46 7.13 -4.94 2.11
N LEU A 47 5.99 -5.48 1.70
CA LEU A 47 5.87 -6.18 0.42
C LEU A 47 6.14 -5.23 -0.76
N LEU A 48 5.44 -4.09 -0.84
CA LEU A 48 5.61 -3.15 -1.95
C LEU A 48 7.00 -2.48 -1.93
N GLY A 49 7.51 -2.10 -0.77
CA GLY A 49 8.89 -1.61 -0.66
C GLY A 49 9.92 -2.65 -1.10
N GLY A 50 9.75 -3.90 -0.68
CA GLY A 50 10.64 -5.01 -1.05
C GLY A 50 10.59 -5.35 -2.54
N LEU A 51 9.45 -5.24 -3.20
CA LEU A 51 9.35 -5.39 -4.66
C LEU A 51 10.23 -4.36 -5.39
N LEU A 52 10.19 -3.09 -4.94
CA LEU A 52 11.05 -2.04 -5.53
C LEU A 52 12.53 -2.22 -5.19
N GLU A 53 12.85 -2.73 -3.99
CA GLU A 53 14.22 -3.06 -3.60
C GLU A 53 14.85 -4.14 -4.49
N HIS A 54 14.04 -5.14 -4.88
CA HIS A 54 14.46 -6.25 -5.75
C HIS A 54 14.30 -5.96 -7.26
N ALA A 55 13.77 -4.79 -7.62
CA ALA A 55 13.67 -4.40 -9.02
C ALA A 55 15.07 -4.37 -9.68
N PRO A 56 15.18 -4.73 -10.99
CA PRO A 56 16.44 -4.72 -11.70
C PRO A 56 17.19 -3.41 -11.46
N LYS A 57 18.48 -3.52 -11.15
CA LYS A 57 19.34 -2.36 -10.96
C LYS A 57 19.58 -1.72 -12.31
N ASP A 58 19.09 -0.50 -12.49
CA ASP A 58 19.53 0.37 -13.56
C ASP A 58 20.79 1.11 -13.04
N ASP A 59 21.91 0.96 -13.73
CA ASP A 59 23.17 1.60 -13.35
C ASP A 59 23.09 3.13 -13.40
N ALA A 60 22.05 3.67 -14.08
CA ALA A 60 21.79 5.09 -14.14
C ALA A 60 21.09 5.64 -12.86
N LEU A 61 20.52 4.76 -12.02
CA LEU A 61 19.82 5.21 -10.81
C LEU A 61 20.76 5.13 -9.60
N GLU A 62 21.16 6.29 -9.08
CA GLU A 62 21.97 6.40 -7.88
C GLU A 62 21.28 5.75 -6.66
N SER A 63 22.07 5.26 -5.71
CA SER A 63 21.55 4.52 -4.54
C SER A 63 20.57 5.33 -3.70
N GLU A 64 20.76 6.65 -3.62
CA GLU A 64 19.87 7.58 -2.90
C GLU A 64 18.46 7.61 -3.48
N TYR A 65 18.35 7.61 -4.82
CA TYR A 65 17.05 7.54 -5.49
C TYR A 65 16.36 6.21 -5.27
N ARG A 66 17.14 5.13 -5.19
CA ARG A 66 16.60 3.80 -4.90
C ARG A 66 16.00 3.72 -3.50
N GLU A 67 16.67 4.26 -2.49
CA GLU A 67 16.14 4.32 -1.12
C GLU A 67 14.82 5.12 -1.09
N GLY A 68 14.75 6.23 -1.82
CA GLY A 68 13.53 7.01 -2.00
C GLY A 68 12.40 6.19 -2.62
N LEU A 69 12.69 5.44 -3.69
CA LEU A 69 11.69 4.56 -4.33
C LEU A 69 11.19 3.47 -3.39
N VAL A 70 12.07 2.81 -2.64
CA VAL A 70 11.70 1.80 -1.63
C VAL A 70 10.79 2.42 -0.56
N TYR A 71 11.14 3.62 -0.08
CA TYR A 71 10.32 4.36 0.87
C TYR A 71 8.93 4.68 0.29
N ALA A 72 8.87 5.24 -0.92
CA ALA A 72 7.60 5.53 -1.60
C ALA A 72 6.77 4.26 -1.82
N GLY A 73 7.42 3.14 -2.15
CA GLY A 73 6.77 1.83 -2.26
C GLY A 73 6.14 1.37 -0.95
N ARG A 74 6.82 1.57 0.17
CA ARG A 74 6.26 1.28 1.50
C ARG A 74 5.04 2.15 1.80
N LYS A 75 5.10 3.45 1.49
CA LYS A 75 3.97 4.36 1.67
C LYS A 75 2.79 4.02 0.76
N LEU A 76 3.06 3.63 -0.47
CA LEU A 76 2.04 3.14 -1.37
C LEU A 76 1.39 1.83 -0.86
N GLY A 77 2.17 0.92 -0.29
CA GLY A 77 1.64 -0.30 0.32
C GLY A 77 0.72 0.00 1.51
N GLN A 78 1.12 0.91 2.38
CA GLN A 78 0.28 1.38 3.48
C GLN A 78 -1.01 2.02 2.96
N TRP A 79 -0.90 2.85 1.94
CA TRP A 79 -2.03 3.51 1.28
C TRP A 79 -3.00 2.50 0.67
N VAL A 80 -2.51 1.53 -0.12
CA VAL A 80 -3.34 0.51 -0.77
C VAL A 80 -4.09 -0.33 0.26
N TYR A 81 -3.44 -0.75 1.34
CA TYR A 81 -4.10 -1.54 2.39
C TYR A 81 -5.24 -0.76 3.06
N LEU A 82 -5.02 0.50 3.41
CA LEU A 82 -6.01 1.31 4.11
C LEU A 82 -7.17 1.74 3.21
N ILE A 83 -6.91 2.04 1.94
CA ILE A 83 -7.99 2.41 1.02
C ILE A 83 -8.91 1.23 0.71
N ASP A 84 -8.35 0.02 0.58
CA ASP A 84 -9.10 -1.22 0.41
C ASP A 84 -9.96 -1.51 1.66
N ALA A 85 -9.38 -1.37 2.86
CA ALA A 85 -10.11 -1.53 4.11
C ALA A 85 -11.28 -0.52 4.26
N LEU A 86 -11.13 0.70 3.76
CA LEU A 86 -12.21 1.69 3.73
C LEU A 86 -13.29 1.34 2.70
N ASP A 87 -12.91 0.97 1.47
CA ASP A 87 -13.86 0.63 0.38
C ASP A 87 -14.66 -0.65 0.70
N ASP A 88 -14.02 -1.63 1.32
CA ASP A 88 -14.64 -2.92 1.64
C ASP A 88 -15.31 -2.99 3.02
N LEU A 89 -15.33 -1.90 3.79
CA LEU A 89 -15.82 -1.89 5.18
C LEU A 89 -17.23 -2.49 5.35
N GLU A 90 -18.18 -2.09 4.51
CA GLU A 90 -19.56 -2.58 4.56
C GLU A 90 -19.64 -4.04 4.08
N LYS A 91 -18.96 -4.36 2.99
CA LYS A 91 -18.95 -5.72 2.42
C LYS A 91 -18.32 -6.74 3.37
N ASP A 92 -17.27 -6.34 4.09
CA ASP A 92 -16.59 -7.19 5.07
C ASP A 92 -17.46 -7.42 6.29
N ALA A 93 -18.15 -6.37 6.76
CA ALA A 93 -19.13 -6.49 7.85
C ALA A 93 -20.25 -7.46 7.50
N GLU A 94 -20.84 -7.36 6.29
CA GLU A 94 -21.88 -8.26 5.80
C GLU A 94 -21.42 -9.72 5.71
N LYS A 95 -20.16 -9.95 5.34
CA LYS A 95 -19.58 -11.28 5.17
C LYS A 95 -18.89 -11.83 6.43
N GLY A 96 -18.87 -11.05 7.52
CA GLY A 96 -18.18 -11.41 8.75
C GLY A 96 -16.66 -11.55 8.57
N ARG A 97 -16.06 -10.78 7.66
CA ARG A 97 -14.63 -10.78 7.41
C ARG A 97 -13.91 -9.80 8.34
N PHE A 98 -12.62 -10.05 8.52
CA PHE A 98 -11.75 -9.11 9.21
C PHE A 98 -11.66 -7.79 8.45
N ASN A 99 -11.81 -6.68 9.17
CA ASN A 99 -11.50 -5.34 8.67
C ASN A 99 -11.02 -4.49 9.86
N PRO A 100 -9.81 -3.89 9.79
CA PRO A 100 -9.22 -3.16 10.92
C PRO A 100 -10.02 -1.90 11.31
N LEU A 101 -10.87 -1.41 10.43
CA LEU A 101 -11.68 -0.21 10.63
C LEU A 101 -13.07 -0.50 11.21
N SER A 102 -13.38 -1.79 11.46
CA SER A 102 -14.67 -2.24 12.01
C SER A 102 -14.67 -2.27 13.55
N GLY A 103 -15.85 -2.53 14.14
CA GLY A 103 -16.02 -2.79 15.57
C GLY A 103 -15.84 -1.56 16.48
N GLU A 104 -15.62 -1.82 17.77
CA GLU A 104 -15.41 -0.77 18.76
C GLU A 104 -14.17 0.07 18.43
N GLY A 105 -14.29 1.40 18.51
CA GLY A 105 -13.24 2.33 18.08
C GLY A 105 -13.09 2.49 16.57
N GLY A 106 -13.90 1.80 15.76
CA GLY A 106 -13.88 1.89 14.29
C GLY A 106 -13.95 3.32 13.74
N PRO A 107 -14.87 4.19 14.22
CA PRO A 107 -14.93 5.58 13.74
C PRO A 107 -13.62 6.36 13.95
N ALA A 108 -12.96 6.19 15.08
CA ALA A 108 -11.68 6.84 15.35
C ALA A 108 -10.57 6.29 14.42
N ARG A 109 -10.52 4.97 14.23
CA ARG A 109 -9.56 4.35 13.29
C ARG A 109 -9.81 4.76 11.84
N ARG A 110 -11.06 4.97 11.41
CA ARG A 110 -11.36 5.51 10.07
C ARG A 110 -10.83 6.93 9.88
N ALA A 111 -11.01 7.79 10.88
CA ALA A 111 -10.47 9.14 10.84
C ALA A 111 -8.93 9.13 10.79
N GLU A 112 -8.30 8.25 11.58
CA GLU A 112 -6.85 8.03 11.55
C GLU A 112 -6.38 7.48 10.20
N ALA A 113 -7.08 6.52 9.61
CA ALA A 113 -6.76 5.96 8.29
C ALA A 113 -6.76 7.04 7.21
N LEU A 114 -7.77 7.91 7.18
CA LEU A 114 -7.84 9.01 6.21
C LEU A 114 -6.65 9.97 6.35
N ARG A 115 -6.23 10.29 7.59
CA ARG A 115 -5.04 11.10 7.84
C ARG A 115 -3.76 10.41 7.36
N ILE A 116 -3.62 9.10 7.61
CA ILE A 116 -2.46 8.32 7.14
C ILE A 116 -2.42 8.26 5.61
N LEU A 117 -3.57 8.13 4.94
CA LEU A 117 -3.66 8.14 3.49
C LEU A 117 -3.17 9.48 2.91
N GLU A 118 -3.63 10.59 3.46
CA GLU A 118 -3.22 11.95 3.04
C GLU A 118 -1.71 12.15 3.26
N GLU A 119 -1.18 11.78 4.43
CA GLU A 119 0.26 11.84 4.70
C GLU A 119 1.08 10.95 3.75
N ALA A 120 0.57 9.77 3.40
CA ALA A 120 1.24 8.89 2.44
C ALA A 120 1.26 9.49 1.03
N GLU A 121 0.17 10.11 0.57
CA GLU A 121 0.10 10.84 -0.70
C GLU A 121 1.16 11.95 -0.77
N ASP A 122 1.26 12.79 0.25
CA ASP A 122 2.25 13.86 0.35
C ASP A 122 3.70 13.32 0.33
N GLN A 123 3.95 12.24 1.05
CA GLN A 123 5.28 11.64 1.13
C GLN A 123 5.68 10.96 -0.18
N ILE A 124 4.75 10.31 -0.88
CA ILE A 124 4.99 9.73 -2.21
C ILE A 124 5.30 10.86 -3.19
N ASP A 125 4.49 11.92 -3.22
CA ASP A 125 4.71 13.07 -4.12
C ASP A 125 6.06 13.74 -3.87
N ALA A 126 6.43 13.93 -2.60
CA ALA A 126 7.73 14.50 -2.24
C ALA A 126 8.90 13.68 -2.79
N VAL A 127 8.85 12.33 -2.66
CA VAL A 127 9.89 11.46 -3.22
C VAL A 127 9.94 11.57 -4.73
N PHE A 128 8.78 11.45 -5.40
CA PHE A 128 8.72 11.47 -6.86
C PHE A 128 9.14 12.81 -7.45
N SER A 129 8.93 13.91 -6.73
CA SER A 129 9.39 15.25 -7.14
C SER A 129 10.92 15.39 -7.17
N LEU A 130 11.64 14.53 -6.45
CA LEU A 130 13.10 14.51 -6.39
C LEU A 130 13.74 13.54 -7.40
N LEU A 131 12.95 12.64 -8.01
CA LEU A 131 13.48 11.63 -8.90
C LEU A 131 13.70 12.17 -10.33
N PRO A 132 14.82 11.83 -10.98
CA PRO A 132 15.14 12.26 -12.33
C PRO A 132 14.38 11.45 -13.38
N PHE A 133 13.07 11.64 -13.52
CA PHE A 133 12.31 10.97 -14.56
C PHE A 133 12.53 11.60 -15.92
N TYR A 134 13.04 10.81 -16.85
CA TYR A 134 13.24 11.22 -18.25
C TYR A 134 12.07 10.82 -19.15
N ARG A 135 11.24 9.88 -18.72
CA ARG A 135 10.08 9.37 -19.46
C ARG A 135 8.87 9.29 -18.53
N ASP A 136 7.69 9.52 -19.09
CA ASP A 136 6.40 9.31 -18.42
C ASP A 136 6.19 10.06 -17.10
N ALA A 137 7.05 11.05 -16.80
CA ALA A 137 6.98 11.86 -15.59
C ALA A 137 5.59 12.50 -15.39
N SER A 138 4.97 12.98 -16.46
CA SER A 138 3.63 13.58 -16.41
C SER A 138 2.54 12.56 -16.06
N ILE A 139 2.66 11.30 -16.50
CA ILE A 139 1.72 10.24 -16.18
C ILE A 139 1.84 9.88 -14.71
N LEU A 140 3.08 9.66 -14.23
CA LEU A 140 3.33 9.36 -12.82
C LEU A 140 2.87 10.50 -11.90
N SER A 141 3.18 11.75 -12.27
CA SER A 141 2.73 12.93 -11.52
C SER A 141 1.20 13.00 -11.46
N ASN A 142 0.50 12.76 -12.58
CA ASN A 142 -0.96 12.74 -12.58
C ASN A 142 -1.53 11.63 -11.71
N ILE A 143 -0.94 10.43 -11.71
CA ILE A 143 -1.38 9.32 -10.85
C ILE A 143 -1.20 9.69 -9.37
N ILE A 144 -0.05 10.24 -9.00
CA ILE A 144 0.28 10.56 -7.61
C ILE A 144 -0.51 11.76 -7.12
N GLN A 145 -0.46 12.89 -7.85
CA GLN A 145 -1.01 14.15 -7.40
C GLN A 145 -2.53 14.28 -7.58
N LEU A 146 -3.11 13.54 -8.53
CA LEU A 146 -4.54 13.61 -8.84
C LEU A 146 -5.23 12.27 -8.58
N GLY A 147 -4.63 11.15 -8.99
CA GLY A 147 -5.24 9.83 -8.94
C GLY A 147 -5.44 9.32 -7.52
N LEU A 148 -4.39 9.31 -6.70
CA LEU A 148 -4.48 8.84 -5.31
C LEU A 148 -5.47 9.68 -4.49
N PRO A 149 -5.38 11.03 -4.47
CA PRO A 149 -6.35 11.87 -3.77
C PRO A 149 -7.79 11.72 -4.28
N ASP A 150 -8.00 11.56 -5.59
CA ASP A 150 -9.34 11.37 -6.16
C ASP A 150 -9.97 10.04 -5.68
N VAL A 151 -9.18 8.97 -5.65
CA VAL A 151 -9.61 7.68 -5.12
C VAL A 151 -9.97 7.78 -3.64
N ARG A 152 -9.10 8.39 -2.82
CA ARG A 152 -9.37 8.63 -1.40
C ARG A 152 -10.66 9.41 -1.18
N HIS A 153 -10.86 10.52 -1.88
CA HIS A 153 -12.07 11.33 -1.76
C HIS A 153 -13.35 10.59 -2.19
N LYS A 154 -13.27 9.70 -3.19
CA LYS A 154 -14.40 8.88 -3.61
C LYS A 154 -14.79 7.89 -2.52
N VAL A 155 -13.81 7.18 -1.96
CA VAL A 155 -14.06 6.21 -0.87
C VAL A 155 -14.56 6.91 0.39
N GLU A 156 -13.99 8.05 0.76
CA GLU A 156 -14.46 8.88 1.90
C GLU A 156 -15.95 9.27 1.75
N LYS A 157 -16.41 9.52 0.51
CA LYS A 157 -17.81 9.83 0.21
C LYS A 157 -18.71 8.60 0.06
N GLY A 158 -18.20 7.41 0.35
CA GLY A 158 -18.94 6.15 0.19
C GLY A 158 -19.19 5.77 -1.28
N GLN A 159 -18.40 6.27 -2.20
CA GLN A 159 -18.45 5.87 -3.60
C GLN A 159 -17.57 4.65 -3.80
N THR A 160 -18.17 3.50 -4.08
CA THR A 160 -17.43 2.25 -4.32
C THR A 160 -16.52 2.38 -5.54
N LEU A 161 -15.28 1.94 -5.40
CA LEU A 161 -14.35 1.84 -6.52
C LEU A 161 -14.86 0.76 -7.49
N ARG A 162 -15.01 1.11 -8.77
CA ARG A 162 -15.38 0.12 -9.79
C ARG A 162 -14.19 -0.82 -10.01
N PRO A 163 -14.40 -2.14 -10.07
CA PRO A 163 -13.35 -3.05 -10.52
C PRO A 163 -12.89 -2.64 -11.92
N LEU A 164 -11.57 -2.58 -12.10
CA LEU A 164 -10.92 -2.34 -13.40
C LEU A 164 -11.18 -3.51 -14.36
#